data_27dbbfe85d69371f41c45ef80659582e
#
_entry.id   27dbbfe85d69371f41c45ef80659582e
#
_cell.length_a   1.000
_cell.length_b   1.000
_cell.length_c   1.000
_cell.angle_alpha   90.00
_cell.angle_beta   90.00
_cell.angle_gamma   90.00
#
_symmetry.space_group_name_H-M   'P 1'
#
loop_
_entity.id
_entity.type
_entity.pdbx_description
1 polymer ?
#
loop_
_entity_poly.entity_id
_entity_poly.type
_entity_poly.pdbx_seq_one_letter_code
_entity_poly.pdbx_strand_id
1 'polypeptide(L)' 'PNTHNAIVYTLVNFSTTLEQDLDRIYTLRELGYWPYVMVYDKEHCNYQYKRLARWVNNRFIFAKCKRFEDYKG' A
#
# COMPACT_ATOMS: atom_id res chain seq x y z
N PRO A 1 -18.45 14.97 -5.03
CA PRO A 1 -17.04 14.74 -5.26
C PRO A 1 -16.67 13.30 -5.05
N ASN A 2 -15.92 12.80 -5.97
CA ASN A 2 -15.56 11.40 -5.97
C ASN A 2 -14.18 11.18 -5.38
N THR A 3 -14.10 11.25 -4.06
CA THR A 3 -12.85 10.99 -3.37
C THR A 3 -12.39 9.55 -3.58
N HIS A 4 -13.32 8.68 -3.95
CA HIS A 4 -13.01 7.26 -4.22
C HIS A 4 -12.01 7.07 -5.35
N ASN A 5 -11.90 8.06 -6.24
CA ASN A 5 -10.99 7.97 -7.37
C ASN A 5 -9.69 8.72 -7.13
N ALA A 6 -9.57 9.37 -5.99
CA ALA A 6 -8.35 10.12 -5.69
C ALA A 6 -7.22 9.16 -5.36
N ILE A 7 -6.09 9.38 -6.01
CA ILE A 7 -4.88 8.59 -5.75
C ILE A 7 -4.00 9.38 -4.80
N VAL A 8 -3.56 8.72 -3.73
CA VAL A 8 -2.68 9.32 -2.73
C VAL A 8 -1.35 8.59 -2.75
N TYR A 9 -0.30 9.28 -3.13
CA TYR A 9 1.04 8.70 -3.12
C TYR A 9 1.49 8.50 -1.68
N THR A 10 1.91 7.28 -1.36
CA THR A 10 2.24 6.89 0.00
C THR A 10 3.67 6.37 0.04
N LEU A 11 4.57 7.17 0.62
CA LEU A 11 5.97 6.75 0.76
C LEU A 11 6.07 5.79 1.93
N VAL A 12 6.64 4.61 1.68
CA VAL A 12 6.84 3.58 2.70
C VAL A 12 8.32 3.30 2.88
N ASN A 13 8.67 2.65 3.97
CA ASN A 13 10.05 2.30 4.31
C ASN A 13 10.94 3.53 4.54
N PHE A 14 10.35 4.68 4.84
CA PHE A 14 11.10 5.89 5.14
C PHE A 14 10.96 6.18 6.63
N SER A 15 11.89 5.65 7.41
CA SER A 15 11.89 5.78 8.88
C SER A 15 10.59 5.24 9.52
N THR A 16 9.94 4.27 8.87
CA THR A 16 8.71 3.68 9.38
C THR A 16 8.83 2.16 9.38
N THR A 17 7.96 1.51 10.14
CA THR A 17 7.87 0.06 10.12
C THR A 17 6.81 -0.37 9.10
N LEU A 18 6.87 -1.63 8.71
CA LEU A 18 5.86 -2.19 7.81
C LEU A 18 4.46 -2.06 8.41
N GLU A 19 4.36 -2.28 9.71
CA GLU A 19 3.10 -2.20 10.42
C GLU A 19 2.51 -0.79 10.35
N GLN A 20 3.35 0.23 10.54
CA GLN A 20 2.91 1.62 10.45
C GLN A 20 2.46 1.96 9.02
N ASP A 21 3.19 1.48 8.04
CA ASP A 21 2.85 1.73 6.64
C ASP A 21 1.55 1.05 6.25
N LEU A 22 1.33 -0.18 6.73
CA LEU A 22 0.08 -0.89 6.49
C LEU A 22 -1.10 -0.16 7.12
N ASP A 23 -0.92 0.35 8.32
CA ASP A 23 -1.97 1.08 9.01
C ASP A 23 -2.41 2.30 8.20
N ARG A 24 -1.47 3.03 7.63
CA ARG A 24 -1.79 4.17 6.77
C ARG A 24 -2.54 3.74 5.52
N ILE A 25 -2.13 2.64 4.92
CA ILE A 25 -2.77 2.14 3.71
C ILE A 25 -4.21 1.73 3.98
N TYR A 26 -4.44 1.02 5.07
CA TYR A 26 -5.80 0.62 5.43
C TYR A 26 -6.67 1.83 5.75
N THR A 27 -6.12 2.82 6.43
CA THR A 27 -6.83 4.04 6.75
C THR A 27 -7.24 4.78 5.48
N LEU A 28 -6.32 4.92 4.53
CA LEU A 28 -6.62 5.59 3.27
C LEU A 28 -7.73 4.86 2.51
N ARG A 29 -7.69 3.54 2.50
CA ARG A 29 -8.72 2.76 1.83
C ARG A 29 -10.09 2.98 2.47
N GLU A 30 -10.15 3.01 3.78
CA GLU A 30 -11.40 3.24 4.48
C GLU A 30 -11.96 4.63 4.23
N LEU A 31 -11.08 5.59 4.00
CA LEU A 31 -11.49 6.96 3.68
C LEU A 31 -11.92 7.12 2.23
N GLY A 32 -11.81 6.07 1.43
CA GLY A 32 -12.23 6.12 0.03
C GLY A 32 -11.14 6.54 -0.94
N TYR A 33 -9.89 6.64 -0.46
CA TYR A 33 -8.78 6.97 -1.33
C TYR A 33 -8.13 5.72 -1.89
N TRP A 34 -7.35 5.92 -2.95
CA TRP A 34 -6.60 4.85 -3.58
C TRP A 34 -5.11 5.08 -3.33
N PRO A 35 -4.51 4.39 -2.38
CA PRO A 35 -3.08 4.59 -2.12
C PRO A 35 -2.23 4.03 -3.24
N TYR A 36 -1.18 4.76 -3.59
CA TYR A 36 -0.17 4.30 -4.53
C TYR A 36 1.15 4.27 -3.79
N VAL A 37 1.70 3.09 -3.62
CA VAL A 37 2.87 2.90 -2.77
C VAL A 37 4.15 3.21 -3.53
N MET A 38 4.97 4.07 -2.94
CA MET A 38 6.31 4.38 -3.41
C MET A 38 7.30 3.92 -2.34
N VAL A 39 8.17 3.00 -2.69
CA VAL A 39 9.09 2.40 -1.73
C VAL A 39 10.39 3.18 -1.69
N TYR A 40 10.72 3.72 -0.52
CA TYR A 40 12.00 4.40 -0.33
C TYR A 40 13.13 3.36 -0.36
N ASP A 41 14.19 3.68 -1.08
CA ASP A 41 15.37 2.81 -1.24
C ASP A 41 14.97 1.40 -1.67
N LYS A 42 14.31 1.33 -2.80
CA LYS A 42 13.73 0.09 -3.32
C LYS A 42 14.75 -1.04 -3.47
N GLU A 43 16.00 -0.70 -3.74
CA GLU A 43 17.04 -1.71 -3.95
C GLU A 43 17.50 -2.38 -2.65
N HIS A 44 17.37 -1.68 -1.54
CA HIS A 44 17.86 -2.16 -0.24
C HIS A 44 16.73 -2.44 0.75
N CYS A 45 15.50 -2.37 0.31
CA CYS A 45 14.37 -2.58 1.21
C CYS A 45 14.12 -4.07 1.43
N ASN A 46 13.42 -4.35 2.52
CA ASN A 46 12.95 -5.69 2.81
C ASN A 46 12.02 -6.16 1.68
N TYR A 47 12.08 -7.44 1.35
CA TYR A 47 11.25 -8.01 0.29
C TYR A 47 9.75 -7.77 0.53
N GLN A 48 9.33 -7.67 1.78
CA GLN A 48 7.94 -7.41 2.12
C GLN A 48 7.44 -6.10 1.52
N TYR A 49 8.30 -5.11 1.37
CA TYR A 49 7.90 -3.84 0.75
C TYR A 49 7.66 -3.98 -0.74
N LYS A 50 8.39 -4.88 -1.39
CA LYS A 50 8.13 -5.16 -2.79
C LYS A 50 6.79 -5.84 -2.97
N ARG A 51 6.46 -6.76 -2.08
CA ARG A 51 5.15 -7.41 -2.09
C ARG A 51 4.04 -6.41 -1.78
N LEU A 52 4.28 -5.53 -0.83
CA LEU A 52 3.33 -4.50 -0.46
C LEU A 52 2.98 -3.61 -1.66
N ALA A 53 3.99 -3.16 -2.39
CA ALA A 53 3.78 -2.33 -3.56
C ALA A 53 2.98 -3.08 -4.63
N ARG A 54 3.29 -4.34 -4.87
CA ARG A 54 2.54 -5.13 -5.83
C ARG A 54 1.08 -5.28 -5.44
N TRP A 55 0.83 -5.48 -4.17
CA TRP A 55 -0.53 -5.64 -3.68
C TRP A 55 -1.33 -4.36 -3.79
N VAL A 56 -0.78 -3.27 -3.30
CA VAL A 56 -1.49 -2.00 -3.24
C VAL A 56 -1.66 -1.36 -4.61
N ASN A 57 -0.62 -1.42 -5.45
CA ASN A 57 -0.63 -0.70 -6.72
C ASN A 57 -1.41 -1.40 -7.82
N ASN A 58 -1.83 -2.62 -7.58
CA ASN A 58 -2.73 -3.33 -8.49
C ASN A 58 -4.15 -3.25 -7.95
N ARG A 59 -4.99 -2.47 -8.63
CA ARG A 59 -6.36 -2.22 -8.16
C ARG A 59 -7.17 -3.49 -7.97
N PHE A 60 -7.02 -4.44 -8.88
CA PHE A 60 -7.79 -5.68 -8.80
C PHE A 60 -7.36 -6.52 -7.61
N ILE A 61 -6.07 -6.62 -7.39
CA ILE A 61 -5.53 -7.38 -6.27
C ILE A 61 -5.91 -6.71 -4.95
N PHE A 62 -5.75 -5.39 -4.88
CA PHE A 62 -6.04 -4.65 -3.66
C PHE A 62 -7.53 -4.73 -3.29
N ALA A 63 -8.40 -4.68 -4.28
CA ALA A 63 -9.83 -4.79 -4.05
C ALA A 63 -10.24 -6.21 -3.65
N LYS A 64 -9.60 -7.21 -4.23
CA LYS A 64 -9.95 -8.60 -4.02
C LYS A 64 -9.35 -9.17 -2.74
N CYS A 65 -8.08 -8.84 -2.49
CA CYS A 65 -7.37 -9.29 -1.30
C CYS A 65 -7.40 -8.17 -0.27
N LYS A 66 -8.25 -8.30 0.73
CA LYS A 66 -8.50 -7.22 1.68
C LYS A 66 -7.37 -6.97 2.65
N ARG A 67 -6.58 -8.00 2.92
CA ARG A 67 -5.51 -7.92 3.92
C ARG A 67 -4.19 -8.33 3.30
N PHE A 68 -3.14 -7.60 3.65
CA PHE A 68 -1.81 -7.90 3.14
C PHE A 68 -1.36 -9.30 3.54
N GLU A 69 -1.71 -9.74 4.73
CA GLU A 69 -1.34 -11.06 5.22
C GLU A 69 -1.92 -12.18 4.37
N ASP A 70 -2.99 -11.92 3.64
CA ASP A 70 -3.63 -12.89 2.77
C ASP A 70 -3.08 -12.87 1.35
N TYR A 71 -2.23 -11.89 1.05
CA TYR A 71 -1.65 -11.75 -0.29
C TYR A 71 -0.50 -12.73 -0.46
N LYS A 72 -0.58 -13.55 -1.48
CA LYS A 72 0.40 -14.61 -1.73
C LYS A 72 1.26 -14.39 -2.97
N GLY A 73 1.04 -13.29 -3.61
CA GLY A 73 1.76 -12.95 -4.83
C GLY A 73 3.17 -12.53 -4.58
#